data_0b86abbc788d14a21f7e42eead0cf9ee
#
_entry.id   0b86abbc788d14a21f7e42eead0cf9ee
#
_cell.length_a   1.000
_cell.length_b   1.000
_cell.length_c   1.000
_cell.angle_alpha   90.00
_cell.angle_beta   90.00
_cell.angle_gamma   90.00
#
_symmetry.space_group_name_H-M   'P 1'
#
loop_
_entity.id
_entity.type
_entity.pdbx_description
1 polymer ?
#
loop_
_entity_poly.entity_id
_entity_poly.type
_entity_poly.pdbx_seq_one_letter_code
_entity_poly.pdbx_strand_id
1 'polypeptide(L)'
;PTSEDFENALFHIQYPKKFATLGHGKILGSLMSLGIDRSLIGDIISNGEDWQLFCAQNMKEYIRQQLEKIGKVAVRLEEVDYTKLIVPVDHWTAVQTVVSSLRLDTVIASVFNVSRQRSKEMIESGKVKVNWTEENRPDFMLEILDIVSIRGYGRLQIQKIEGRTKKDKIKVELGLLEKNKK
;
A
#
# COMPACT_ATOMS: atom_id res chain seq x y z
N PRO A 1 -21.74 0.54 -18.25
CA PRO A 1 -21.56 0.07 -16.88
C PRO A 1 -22.49 -1.10 -16.61
N THR A 2 -21.99 -2.13 -15.97
CA THR A 2 -22.78 -3.28 -15.57
C THR A 2 -23.51 -2.94 -14.26
N SER A 3 -24.55 -3.69 -13.95
CA SER A 3 -25.26 -3.50 -12.68
C SER A 3 -24.34 -3.67 -11.48
N GLU A 4 -23.26 -4.45 -11.63
CA GLU A 4 -22.27 -4.67 -10.59
C GLU A 4 -21.49 -3.40 -10.25
N ASP A 5 -21.25 -2.53 -11.23
CA ASP A 5 -20.54 -1.28 -11.03
C ASP A 5 -21.27 -0.31 -10.10
N PHE A 6 -22.60 -0.46 -10.01
CA PHE A 6 -23.42 0.38 -9.14
C PHE A 6 -23.68 -0.24 -7.77
N GLU A 7 -23.26 -1.49 -7.56
CA GLU A 7 -23.47 -2.20 -6.30
C GLU A 7 -22.38 -1.93 -5.27
N ASN A 8 -21.34 -1.23 -5.66
CA ASN A 8 -20.20 -0.93 -4.78
C ASN A 8 -20.18 0.55 -4.42
N ALA A 9 -19.92 0.82 -3.15
CA ALA A 9 -19.67 2.15 -2.65
C ALA A 9 -18.16 2.40 -2.58
N LEU A 10 -17.76 3.64 -2.85
CA LEU A 10 -16.37 4.08 -2.73
C LEU A 10 -16.24 5.00 -1.52
N PHE A 11 -15.35 4.65 -0.61
CA PHE A 11 -15.02 5.48 0.54
C PHE A 11 -13.63 6.06 0.42
N HIS A 12 -13.51 7.33 0.72
CA HIS A 12 -12.22 7.99 0.98
C HIS A 12 -11.99 7.96 2.49
N ILE A 13 -10.80 7.54 2.92
CA ILE A 13 -10.47 7.43 4.34
C ILE A 13 -9.84 8.74 4.79
N GLN A 14 -10.54 9.48 5.66
CA GLN A 14 -10.01 10.69 6.27
C GLN A 14 -9.26 10.34 7.55
N TYR A 15 -8.01 10.76 7.65
CA TYR A 15 -7.16 10.50 8.80
C TYR A 15 -6.11 11.61 8.93
N PRO A 16 -5.48 11.76 10.10
CA PRO A 16 -4.48 12.83 10.31
C PRO A 16 -3.15 12.49 9.63
N LYS A 17 -3.03 12.78 8.35
CA LYS A 17 -1.89 12.43 7.50
C LYS A 17 -0.55 12.93 8.01
N LYS A 18 -0.54 14.06 8.72
CA LYS A 18 0.69 14.66 9.24
C LYS A 18 1.26 13.89 10.43
N PHE A 19 0.43 13.09 11.10
CA PHE A 19 0.80 12.44 12.36
C PHE A 19 0.71 10.94 12.32
N ALA A 20 0.15 10.37 11.25
CA ALA A 20 -0.10 8.94 11.18
C ALA A 20 0.01 8.44 9.76
N THR A 21 0.28 7.15 9.62
CA THR A 21 0.28 6.44 8.34
C THR A 21 -0.71 5.28 8.41
N LEU A 22 -1.27 4.94 7.28
CA LEU A 22 -2.10 3.77 7.12
C LEU A 22 -1.38 2.74 6.25
N GLY A 23 -1.87 1.52 6.23
CA GLY A 23 -1.36 0.46 5.39
C GLY A 23 -2.48 -0.50 5.03
N HIS A 24 -2.30 -1.24 3.95
CA HIS A 24 -3.29 -2.18 3.45
C HIS A 24 -3.69 -3.20 4.53
N GLY A 25 -2.71 -3.81 5.20
CA GLY A 25 -2.99 -4.83 6.20
C GLY A 25 -3.74 -4.30 7.40
N LYS A 26 -3.42 -3.09 7.84
CA LYS A 26 -4.11 -2.45 8.97
C LYS A 26 -5.56 -2.11 8.63
N ILE A 27 -5.79 -1.62 7.42
CA ILE A 27 -7.15 -1.30 6.95
C ILE A 27 -7.97 -2.58 6.88
N LEU A 28 -7.45 -3.60 6.20
CA LEU A 28 -8.16 -4.87 6.04
C LEU A 28 -8.39 -5.54 7.40
N GLY A 29 -7.39 -5.56 8.27
CA GLY A 29 -7.51 -6.15 9.60
C GLY A 29 -8.57 -5.45 10.46
N SER A 30 -8.65 -4.13 10.39
CA SER A 30 -9.67 -3.37 11.11
C SER A 30 -11.08 -3.68 10.60
N LEU A 31 -11.24 -3.82 9.28
CA LEU A 31 -12.51 -4.23 8.70
C LEU A 31 -12.90 -5.65 9.10
N MET A 32 -11.95 -6.58 9.08
CA MET A 32 -12.19 -7.97 9.48
C MET A 32 -12.57 -8.05 10.97
N SER A 33 -11.99 -7.22 11.82
CA SER A 33 -12.30 -7.20 13.26
C SER A 33 -13.73 -6.75 13.55
N LEU A 34 -14.40 -6.10 12.61
CA LEU A 34 -15.82 -5.75 12.71
C LEU A 34 -16.73 -6.94 12.36
N GLY A 35 -16.17 -8.09 12.00
CA GLY A 35 -16.94 -9.26 11.60
C GLY A 35 -17.46 -9.24 10.18
N ILE A 36 -16.92 -8.37 9.33
CA ILE A 36 -17.35 -8.23 7.95
C ILE A 36 -16.70 -9.32 7.10
N ASP A 37 -17.51 -9.99 6.27
CA ASP A 37 -17.02 -10.99 5.34
C ASP A 37 -16.11 -10.32 4.29
N ARG A 38 -14.97 -10.93 4.00
CA ARG A 38 -14.00 -10.41 3.04
C ARG A 38 -14.61 -10.18 1.65
N SER A 39 -15.58 -11.00 1.26
CA SER A 39 -16.26 -10.88 -0.03
C SER A 39 -17.07 -9.61 -0.19
N LEU A 40 -17.41 -8.93 0.92
CA LEU A 40 -18.16 -7.68 0.92
C LEU A 40 -17.25 -6.45 0.82
N ILE A 41 -15.94 -6.66 0.85
CA ILE A 41 -14.93 -5.61 0.73
C ILE A 41 -14.25 -5.79 -0.63
N GLY A 42 -14.25 -4.72 -1.42
CA GLY A 42 -13.56 -4.71 -2.70
C GLY A 42 -12.12 -4.28 -2.56
N ASP A 43 -11.62 -3.66 -3.61
CA ASP A 43 -10.22 -3.22 -3.65
C ASP A 43 -9.97 -2.08 -2.67
N ILE A 44 -8.79 -2.11 -2.08
CA ILE A 44 -8.22 -0.99 -1.34
C ILE A 44 -7.17 -0.37 -2.25
N ILE A 45 -7.21 0.94 -2.43
CA ILE A 45 -6.30 1.64 -3.34
C ILE A 45 -5.63 2.79 -2.61
N SER A 46 -4.43 3.14 -3.06
CA SER A 46 -3.63 4.20 -2.44
C SER A 46 -2.66 4.84 -3.42
N ASN A 47 -2.36 6.11 -3.19
CA ASN A 47 -1.25 6.81 -3.84
C ASN A 47 -0.09 7.04 -2.87
N GLY A 48 -0.08 6.32 -1.74
CA GLY A 48 0.93 6.45 -0.69
C GLY A 48 0.51 7.37 0.45
N GLU A 49 -0.37 8.30 0.20
CA GLU A 49 -0.87 9.27 1.19
C GLU A 49 -2.37 9.11 1.38
N ASP A 50 -3.11 9.11 0.30
CA ASP A 50 -4.56 8.94 0.31
C ASP A 50 -4.92 7.46 0.18
N TRP A 51 -5.97 7.07 0.88
CA TRP A 51 -6.46 5.70 0.89
C TRP A 51 -7.94 5.67 0.61
N GLN A 52 -8.35 4.76 -0.26
CA GLN A 52 -9.76 4.55 -0.59
C GLN A 52 -10.07 3.06 -0.56
N LEU A 53 -11.34 2.73 -0.33
CA LEU A 53 -11.78 1.35 -0.35
C LEU A 53 -13.17 1.23 -1.00
N PHE A 54 -13.38 0.11 -1.65
CA PHE A 54 -14.68 -0.28 -2.16
C PHE A 54 -15.35 -1.25 -1.20
N CYS A 55 -16.65 -1.13 -1.04
CA CYS A 55 -17.42 -2.11 -0.30
C CYS A 55 -18.79 -2.29 -0.95
N ALA A 56 -19.49 -3.38 -0.62
CA ALA A 56 -20.83 -3.60 -1.08
C ALA A 56 -21.78 -2.50 -0.59
N GLN A 57 -22.69 -2.06 -1.45
CA GLN A 57 -23.65 -0.99 -1.13
C GLN A 57 -24.43 -1.27 0.15
N ASN A 58 -24.85 -2.52 0.34
CA ASN A 58 -25.66 -2.88 1.50
C ASN A 58 -24.88 -2.87 2.82
N MET A 59 -23.55 -2.73 2.76
CA MET A 59 -22.70 -2.69 3.95
C MET A 59 -22.16 -1.29 4.24
N LYS A 60 -22.37 -0.34 3.34
CA LYS A 60 -21.71 0.98 3.47
C LYS A 60 -22.06 1.72 4.75
N GLU A 61 -23.29 1.71 5.17
CA GLU A 61 -23.69 2.41 6.39
C GLU A 61 -23.12 1.74 7.63
N TYR A 62 -23.14 0.41 7.66
CA TYR A 62 -22.54 -0.34 8.77
C TYR A 62 -21.06 -0.04 8.90
N ILE A 63 -20.31 -0.10 7.79
CA ILE A 63 -18.88 0.16 7.77
C ILE A 63 -18.59 1.61 8.17
N ARG A 64 -19.34 2.56 7.62
CA ARG A 64 -19.17 3.98 7.94
C ARG A 64 -19.37 4.27 9.42
N GLN A 65 -20.37 3.65 10.05
CA GLN A 65 -20.68 3.86 11.44
C GLN A 65 -19.73 3.13 12.38
N GLN A 66 -19.28 1.94 12.00
CA GLN A 66 -18.52 1.07 12.88
C GLN A 66 -17.01 1.27 12.80
N LEU A 67 -16.49 1.68 11.66
CA LEU A 67 -15.05 1.86 11.49
C LEU A 67 -14.63 3.25 11.97
N GLU A 68 -14.23 3.33 13.24
CA GLU A 68 -13.81 4.57 13.88
C GLU A 68 -12.28 4.68 13.96
N LYS A 69 -11.59 3.54 13.90
CA LYS A 69 -10.14 3.47 13.99
C LYS A 69 -9.58 2.41 13.06
N ILE A 70 -8.41 2.68 12.54
CA ILE A 70 -7.59 1.69 11.84
C ILE A 70 -6.30 1.58 12.66
N GLY A 71 -6.14 0.44 13.34
CA GLY A 71 -5.13 0.32 14.39
C GLY A 71 -5.41 1.32 15.48
N LYS A 72 -4.46 2.21 15.76
CA LYS A 72 -4.60 3.28 16.75
C LYS A 72 -5.04 4.61 16.14
N VAL A 73 -5.18 4.67 14.83
CA VAL A 73 -5.43 5.91 14.10
C VAL A 73 -6.94 6.14 13.99
N ALA A 74 -7.41 7.28 14.48
CA ALA A 74 -8.80 7.69 14.32
C ALA A 74 -9.06 8.03 12.85
N VAL A 75 -10.14 7.48 12.29
CA VAL A 75 -10.48 7.68 10.88
C VAL A 75 -11.94 8.04 10.74
N ARG A 76 -12.26 8.65 9.59
CA ARG A 76 -13.64 8.90 9.17
C ARG A 76 -13.75 8.48 7.71
N LEU A 77 -14.79 7.73 7.38
CA LEU A 77 -15.06 7.33 6.00
C LEU A 77 -16.01 8.32 5.36
N GLU A 78 -15.61 8.84 4.21
CA GLU A 78 -16.41 9.72 3.40
C GLU A 78 -16.78 9.00 2.11
N GLU A 79 -18.07 8.80 1.88
CA GLU A 79 -18.52 8.24 0.61
C GLU A 79 -18.30 9.28 -0.49
N VAL A 80 -17.62 8.87 -1.55
CA VAL A 80 -17.27 9.76 -2.66
C VAL A 80 -17.72 9.15 -3.97
N ASP A 81 -17.92 10.00 -4.95
CA ASP A 81 -18.22 9.61 -6.32
C ASP A 81 -16.98 8.97 -6.96
N TYR A 82 -17.19 8.09 -7.94
CA TYR A 82 -16.10 7.46 -8.67
C TYR A 82 -15.21 8.46 -9.41
N THR A 83 -15.70 9.68 -9.66
CA THR A 83 -14.86 10.74 -10.21
C THR A 83 -13.74 11.15 -9.26
N LYS A 84 -13.86 10.84 -7.98
CA LYS A 84 -12.86 11.10 -6.95
C LYS A 84 -11.90 9.94 -6.74
N LEU A 85 -12.00 8.90 -7.57
CA LEU A 85 -11.11 7.75 -7.48
C LEU A 85 -9.66 8.19 -7.60
N ILE A 86 -8.81 7.64 -6.73
CA ILE A 86 -7.37 7.91 -6.79
C ILE A 86 -6.84 7.41 -8.13
N VAL A 87 -6.26 8.33 -8.90
CA VAL A 87 -5.62 7.99 -10.17
C VAL A 87 -4.12 8.02 -9.93
N PRO A 88 -3.40 6.95 -10.28
CA PRO A 88 -1.95 6.98 -10.18
C PRO A 88 -1.39 8.10 -11.04
N VAL A 89 -0.62 8.99 -10.44
CA VAL A 89 0.02 10.10 -11.14
C VAL A 89 1.21 9.59 -11.96
N ASP A 90 1.83 8.52 -11.48
CA ASP A 90 3.02 7.95 -12.08
C ASP A 90 2.67 6.75 -12.96
N HIS A 91 3.39 6.61 -14.06
CA HIS A 91 3.29 5.45 -14.94
C HIS A 91 4.27 4.39 -14.43
N TRP A 92 3.76 3.45 -13.67
CA TRP A 92 4.57 2.35 -13.13
C TRP A 92 4.95 1.36 -14.23
N THR A 93 6.22 0.97 -14.27
CA THR A 93 6.66 -0.18 -15.06
C THR A 93 6.50 -1.43 -14.21
N ALA A 94 5.78 -2.40 -14.71
CA ALA A 94 5.57 -3.66 -13.99
C ALA A 94 6.87 -4.46 -13.93
N VAL A 95 7.27 -4.87 -12.73
CA VAL A 95 8.46 -5.69 -12.49
C VAL A 95 8.08 -6.84 -11.59
N GLN A 96 8.54 -8.05 -11.95
CA GLN A 96 8.41 -9.21 -11.08
C GLN A 96 9.77 -9.52 -10.48
N THR A 97 9.80 -9.79 -9.19
CA THR A 97 11.03 -10.15 -8.50
C THR A 97 10.73 -11.21 -7.44
N VAL A 98 11.79 -11.85 -6.99
CA VAL A 98 11.72 -12.88 -5.94
C VAL A 98 12.59 -12.40 -4.79
N VAL A 99 12.01 -12.33 -3.60
CA VAL A 99 12.71 -11.85 -2.42
C VAL A 99 12.60 -12.87 -1.29
N SER A 100 13.60 -12.90 -0.42
CA SER A 100 13.58 -13.77 0.75
C SER A 100 12.58 -13.33 1.81
N SER A 101 12.29 -12.03 1.85
CA SER A 101 11.31 -11.44 2.76
C SER A 101 10.85 -10.11 2.22
N LEU A 102 9.80 -9.54 2.82
CA LEU A 102 9.31 -8.20 2.49
C LEU A 102 9.96 -7.11 3.36
N ARG A 103 11.11 -7.40 3.94
CA ARG A 103 11.89 -6.39 4.65
C ARG A 103 12.28 -5.29 3.68
N LEU A 104 12.25 -4.06 4.17
CA LEU A 104 12.60 -2.88 3.36
C LEU A 104 13.98 -3.01 2.72
N ASP A 105 14.99 -3.41 3.50
CA ASP A 105 16.35 -3.58 3.00
C ASP A 105 16.45 -4.67 1.92
N THR A 106 15.72 -5.76 2.08
CA THR A 106 15.72 -6.88 1.13
C THR A 106 15.10 -6.48 -0.20
N VAL A 107 13.95 -5.81 -0.14
CA VAL A 107 13.23 -5.38 -1.35
C VAL A 107 14.05 -4.35 -2.14
N ILE A 108 14.60 -3.35 -1.46
CA ILE A 108 15.45 -2.33 -2.11
C ILE A 108 16.64 -2.98 -2.78
N ALA A 109 17.34 -3.87 -2.08
CA ALA A 109 18.53 -4.55 -2.61
C ALA A 109 18.17 -5.32 -3.90
N SER A 110 17.06 -6.04 -3.90
CA SER A 110 16.63 -6.83 -5.04
C SER A 110 16.22 -5.96 -6.23
N VAL A 111 15.40 -4.94 -5.98
CA VAL A 111 14.80 -4.14 -7.06
C VAL A 111 15.82 -3.23 -7.73
N PHE A 112 16.67 -2.58 -6.93
CA PHE A 112 17.66 -1.63 -7.45
C PHE A 112 19.04 -2.24 -7.66
N ASN A 113 19.17 -3.53 -7.46
CA ASN A 113 20.41 -4.29 -7.68
C ASN A 113 21.58 -3.69 -6.92
N VAL A 114 21.38 -3.46 -5.64
CA VAL A 114 22.44 -3.02 -4.72
C VAL A 114 22.63 -4.08 -3.64
N SER A 115 23.76 -4.03 -2.95
CA SER A 115 24.02 -4.97 -1.84
C SER A 115 23.08 -4.71 -0.67
N ARG A 116 22.87 -5.73 0.16
CA ARG A 116 22.12 -5.58 1.40
C ARG A 116 22.72 -4.52 2.30
N GLN A 117 24.06 -4.47 2.37
CA GLN A 117 24.77 -3.47 3.16
C GLN A 117 24.51 -2.05 2.64
N ARG A 118 24.58 -1.86 1.33
CA ARG A 118 24.30 -0.56 0.71
C ARG A 118 22.85 -0.14 0.97
N SER A 119 21.92 -1.08 0.85
CA SER A 119 20.49 -0.86 1.12
C SER A 119 20.29 -0.37 2.56
N LYS A 120 20.92 -1.04 3.53
CA LYS A 120 20.84 -0.64 4.93
C LYS A 120 21.36 0.76 5.16
N GLU A 121 22.50 1.10 4.55
CA GLU A 121 23.09 2.43 4.65
C GLU A 121 22.16 3.52 4.13
N MET A 122 21.52 3.27 2.99
CA MET A 122 20.57 4.22 2.43
C MET A 122 19.37 4.46 3.35
N ILE A 123 18.84 3.39 3.94
CA ILE A 123 17.70 3.48 4.85
C ILE A 123 18.10 4.25 6.12
N GLU A 124 19.22 3.89 6.72
CA GLU A 124 19.67 4.49 7.98
C GLU A 124 20.09 5.94 7.81
N SER A 125 20.52 6.33 6.61
CA SER A 125 20.97 7.72 6.32
C SER A 125 19.82 8.66 5.96
N GLY A 126 18.56 8.20 5.99
CA GLY A 126 17.40 9.06 5.74
C GLY A 126 17.04 9.27 4.29
N LYS A 127 17.55 8.42 3.39
CA LYS A 127 17.28 8.54 1.95
C LYS A 127 16.00 7.83 1.51
N VAL A 128 15.35 7.10 2.42
CA VAL A 128 14.21 6.25 2.10
C VAL A 128 12.95 6.73 2.80
N LYS A 129 11.87 6.82 2.04
CA LYS A 129 10.54 7.09 2.58
C LYS A 129 9.60 5.95 2.22
N VAL A 130 8.74 5.58 3.15
CA VAL A 130 7.64 4.65 2.92
C VAL A 130 6.35 5.43 3.06
N ASN A 131 5.53 5.43 2.02
CA ASN A 131 4.31 6.21 1.96
C ASN A 131 4.56 7.69 2.33
N TRP A 132 5.64 8.23 1.77
CA TRP A 132 6.10 9.62 1.88
C TRP A 132 6.59 10.03 3.27
N THR A 133 6.74 9.07 4.20
CA THR A 133 7.29 9.28 5.53
C THR A 133 8.66 8.61 5.62
N GLU A 134 9.65 9.32 6.16
CA GLU A 134 10.99 8.75 6.32
C GLU A 134 10.93 7.49 7.19
N GLU A 135 11.56 6.43 6.69
CA GLU A 135 11.70 5.18 7.41
C GLU A 135 13.19 4.84 7.52
N ASN A 136 13.68 4.71 8.75
CA ASN A 136 15.09 4.46 9.00
C ASN A 136 15.38 3.04 9.52
N ARG A 137 14.38 2.17 9.54
CA ARG A 137 14.55 0.79 9.99
C ARG A 137 14.70 -0.16 8.81
N PRO A 138 15.87 -0.79 8.62
CA PRO A 138 16.04 -1.75 7.52
C PRO A 138 15.10 -2.94 7.58
N ASP A 139 14.69 -3.34 8.76
CA ASP A 139 13.79 -4.48 8.98
C ASP A 139 12.29 -4.14 8.92
N PHE A 140 11.96 -2.90 8.53
CA PHE A 140 10.56 -2.54 8.33
C PHE A 140 9.92 -3.48 7.31
N MET A 141 8.74 -4.03 7.64
CA MET A 141 8.05 -4.97 6.76
C MET A 141 7.10 -4.25 5.84
N LEU A 142 7.32 -4.41 4.54
CA LEU A 142 6.45 -3.81 3.52
C LEU A 142 5.18 -4.63 3.33
N GLU A 143 4.13 -3.95 2.92
CA GLU A 143 2.83 -4.54 2.62
C GLU A 143 2.38 -4.14 1.22
N ILE A 144 1.32 -4.78 0.75
CA ILE A 144 0.68 -4.42 -0.52
C ILE A 144 0.31 -2.94 -0.50
N LEU A 145 0.54 -2.27 -1.63
CA LEU A 145 0.29 -0.85 -1.90
C LEU A 145 1.28 0.11 -1.24
N ASP A 146 2.20 -0.37 -0.40
CA ASP A 146 3.24 0.51 0.13
C ASP A 146 4.09 1.07 -1.02
N ILE A 147 4.31 2.38 -0.98
CA ILE A 147 5.18 3.07 -1.92
C ILE A 147 6.49 3.39 -1.21
N VAL A 148 7.58 2.94 -1.80
CA VAL A 148 8.94 3.21 -1.29
C VAL A 148 9.61 4.20 -2.23
N SER A 149 10.07 5.33 -1.69
CA SER A 149 10.78 6.35 -2.44
C SER A 149 12.23 6.39 -1.95
N ILE A 150 13.18 6.30 -2.89
CA ILE A 150 14.61 6.26 -2.56
C ILE A 150 15.32 7.37 -3.30
N ARG A 151 15.92 8.27 -2.55
CA ARG A 151 16.65 9.41 -3.12
C ARG A 151 17.77 8.92 -4.04
N GLY A 152 17.74 9.39 -5.28
CA GLY A 152 18.75 9.04 -6.27
C GLY A 152 18.44 7.81 -7.10
N TYR A 153 17.43 7.03 -6.74
CA TYR A 153 17.08 5.79 -7.43
C TYR A 153 15.69 5.81 -8.06
N GLY A 154 14.68 6.27 -7.34
CA GLY A 154 13.32 6.32 -7.83
C GLY A 154 12.31 5.80 -6.81
N ARG A 155 11.21 5.20 -7.31
CA ARG A 155 10.12 4.72 -6.47
C ARG A 155 9.67 3.34 -6.88
N LEU A 156 9.12 2.61 -5.93
CA LEU A 156 8.44 1.34 -6.20
C LEU A 156 7.14 1.27 -5.40
N GLN A 157 6.21 0.48 -5.90
CA GLN A 157 4.99 0.15 -5.16
C GLN A 157 4.78 -1.35 -5.20
N ILE A 158 4.57 -1.96 -4.03
CA ILE A 158 4.21 -3.38 -3.95
C ILE A 158 2.78 -3.51 -4.45
N GLN A 159 2.57 -4.21 -5.57
CA GLN A 159 1.25 -4.32 -6.19
C GLN A 159 0.59 -5.67 -5.94
N LYS A 160 1.38 -6.74 -5.89
CA LYS A 160 0.84 -8.07 -5.70
C LYS A 160 1.88 -9.00 -5.08
N ILE A 161 1.43 -9.81 -4.15
CA ILE A 161 2.25 -10.88 -3.58
C ILE A 161 1.69 -12.18 -4.15
N GLU A 162 2.46 -12.86 -5.00
CA GLU A 162 1.98 -14.01 -5.78
C GLU A 162 2.21 -15.37 -5.11
N GLY A 163 2.71 -15.38 -3.88
CA GLY A 163 2.97 -16.58 -3.15
C GLY A 163 4.45 -16.91 -3.05
N ARG A 164 4.75 -18.15 -2.71
CA ARG A 164 6.12 -18.57 -2.44
C ARG A 164 6.63 -19.55 -3.50
N THR A 165 7.94 -19.49 -3.74
CA THR A 165 8.64 -20.43 -4.62
C THR A 165 8.94 -21.74 -3.85
N LYS A 166 9.43 -22.75 -4.58
CA LYS A 166 9.88 -24.02 -3.99
C LYS A 166 11.01 -23.83 -2.97
N LYS A 167 11.78 -22.72 -3.09
CA LYS A 167 12.87 -22.38 -2.16
C LYS A 167 12.40 -21.47 -1.03
N ASP A 168 11.10 -21.37 -0.82
CA ASP A 168 10.46 -20.55 0.21
C ASP A 168 10.74 -19.06 0.07
N LYS A 169 10.92 -18.60 -1.15
CA LYS A 169 11.06 -17.16 -1.46
C LYS A 169 9.73 -16.59 -1.93
N ILE A 170 9.54 -15.30 -1.75
CA ILE A 170 8.30 -14.62 -2.06
C ILE A 170 8.37 -14.04 -3.47
N LYS A 171 7.37 -14.39 -4.30
CA LYS A 171 7.19 -13.75 -5.61
C LYS A 171 6.38 -12.50 -5.44
N VAL A 172 6.90 -11.39 -5.93
CA VAL A 172 6.27 -10.08 -5.80
C VAL A 172 6.19 -9.41 -7.16
N GLU A 173 5.01 -8.88 -7.48
CA GLU A 173 4.84 -7.96 -8.59
C GLU A 173 4.80 -6.55 -8.03
N LEU A 174 5.61 -5.67 -8.61
CA LEU A 174 5.68 -4.29 -8.17
C LEU A 174 5.72 -3.35 -9.36
N GLY A 175 5.34 -2.11 -9.12
CA GLY A 175 5.53 -1.03 -10.06
C GLY A 175 6.84 -0.32 -9.75
N LEU A 176 7.58 0.02 -10.77
CA LEU A 176 8.86 0.69 -10.65
C LEU A 176 8.84 1.98 -11.47
N LEU A 177 9.34 3.04 -10.88
CA LEU A 177 9.59 4.31 -11.55
C LEU A 177 11.02 4.71 -11.22
N GLU A 178 11.93 4.44 -12.15
CA GLU A 178 13.33 4.79 -11.97
C GLU A 178 13.56 6.27 -12.23
N LYS A 179 14.50 6.85 -11.49
CA LYS A 179 14.93 8.21 -11.75
C LYS A 179 15.62 8.28 -13.10
N ASN A 180 15.17 9.22 -13.96
CA ASN A 180 15.83 9.43 -15.23
C ASN A 180 17.29 9.80 -15.03
N LYS A 181 18.17 8.99 -15.61
CA LYS A 181 19.59 9.32 -15.69
C LYS A 181 19.75 10.28 -16.85
N LYS A 182 20.08 11.49 -16.55
CA LYS A 182 20.57 12.41 -17.54
C LYS A 182 22.08 12.29 -17.64
#